data_e13d612c060cb67659f5a43b3fc10760
#
_entry.id   e13d612c060cb67659f5a43b3fc10760
#
_cell.length_a   1.000
_cell.length_b   1.000
_cell.length_c   1.000
_cell.angle_alpha   90.00
_cell.angle_beta   90.00
_cell.angle_gamma   90.00
#
_symmetry.space_group_name_H-M   'P 1'
#
loop_
_entity.id
_entity.type
_entity.pdbx_description
1 polymer ?
#
loop_
_entity_poly.entity_id
_entity_poly.type
_entity_poly.pdbx_seq_one_letter_code
_entity_poly.pdbx_strand_id
1 'polypeptide(L)'
;SKEYGNFLVLNELQLRYKPEMPRRMRAYTGLAEEKYKLPIYPVLINILKTGDAEIPTRYESNLAGLQVRQDYRVINLWEVDVKIALERPLTSLLPFVPILKGGEDESIIREALRLLQADEQLNQLETVLAFFATFVLDSSLVQEIMRWDMTVLRESPWYQEILQQGMQQGMQQGMQQGMQQGEQQGERKDRLSSIELCLEVKFGNEGLKFMPKISEISDLETLKTIQRSILTVDRLEELKLVIDNW
;
A
#
# COMPACT_ATOMS: atom_id res chain seq x y z
N SER A 1 -34.49 6.14 -8.78
CA SER A 1 -34.31 7.59 -8.94
C SER A 1 -35.28 8.11 -10.00
N LYS A 2 -35.84 9.30 -9.82
CA LYS A 2 -36.73 9.92 -10.83
C LYS A 2 -35.99 10.23 -12.15
N GLU A 3 -34.69 10.46 -12.07
CA GLU A 3 -33.84 10.82 -13.21
C GLU A 3 -33.32 9.58 -13.96
N TYR A 4 -32.92 8.53 -13.23
CA TYR A 4 -32.24 7.36 -13.82
C TYR A 4 -33.12 6.09 -13.85
N GLY A 5 -34.39 6.17 -13.45
CA GLY A 5 -35.26 5.03 -13.34
C GLY A 5 -34.85 4.04 -12.25
N ASN A 6 -35.18 2.76 -12.47
CA ASN A 6 -34.82 1.66 -11.56
C ASN A 6 -33.41 1.15 -11.92
N PHE A 7 -32.53 1.04 -10.93
CA PHE A 7 -31.20 0.46 -11.05
C PHE A 7 -30.81 -0.21 -9.73
N LEU A 8 -29.80 -1.06 -9.77
CA LEU A 8 -29.20 -1.66 -8.57
C LEU A 8 -27.85 -1.04 -8.29
N VAL A 9 -27.51 -0.87 -7.01
CA VAL A 9 -26.18 -0.53 -6.55
C VAL A 9 -25.48 -1.81 -6.13
N LEU A 10 -24.37 -2.14 -6.76
CA LEU A 10 -23.51 -3.24 -6.40
C LEU A 10 -22.36 -2.70 -5.53
N ASN A 11 -22.38 -2.99 -4.25
CA ASN A 11 -21.31 -2.62 -3.32
C ASN A 11 -20.36 -3.79 -3.14
N GLU A 12 -19.09 -3.59 -3.47
CA GLU A 12 -18.00 -4.51 -3.17
C GLU A 12 -17.10 -3.86 -2.10
N LEU A 13 -17.02 -4.48 -0.92
CA LEU A 13 -16.20 -4.00 0.20
C LEU A 13 -14.90 -4.77 0.23
N GLN A 14 -13.78 -4.04 0.29
CA GLN A 14 -12.45 -4.61 0.46
C GLN A 14 -11.80 -4.02 1.70
N LEU A 15 -11.28 -4.88 2.57
CA LEU A 15 -10.47 -4.39 3.69
C LEU A 15 -9.25 -3.63 3.17
N ARG A 16 -8.57 -4.19 2.17
CA ARG A 16 -7.47 -3.57 1.43
C ARG A 16 -7.64 -3.84 -0.06
N TYR A 17 -7.31 -2.86 -0.90
CA TYR A 17 -7.37 -3.02 -2.35
C TYR A 17 -6.50 -4.19 -2.82
N LYS A 18 -6.99 -4.95 -3.81
CA LYS A 18 -6.28 -6.03 -4.48
C LYS A 18 -6.27 -5.80 -6.00
N PRO A 19 -5.16 -6.10 -6.71
CA PRO A 19 -5.01 -5.83 -8.16
C PRO A 19 -6.05 -6.54 -9.04
N GLU A 20 -6.65 -7.63 -8.59
CA GLU A 20 -7.70 -8.35 -9.32
C GLU A 20 -9.07 -7.65 -9.28
N MET A 21 -9.25 -6.60 -8.48
CA MET A 21 -10.54 -5.92 -8.30
C MET A 21 -11.18 -5.40 -9.58
N PRO A 22 -10.48 -4.81 -10.54
CA PRO A 22 -11.11 -4.37 -11.79
C PRO A 22 -11.80 -5.52 -12.53
N ARG A 23 -11.16 -6.71 -12.59
CA ARG A 23 -11.74 -7.90 -13.21
C ARG A 23 -12.96 -8.42 -12.45
N ARG A 24 -12.90 -8.40 -11.12
CA ARG A 24 -14.02 -8.82 -10.24
C ARG A 24 -15.19 -7.87 -10.39
N MET A 25 -14.98 -6.56 -10.38
CA MET A 25 -16.04 -5.55 -10.58
C MET A 25 -16.78 -5.77 -11.90
N ARG A 26 -16.05 -6.03 -13.00
CA ARG A 26 -16.65 -6.40 -14.28
C ARG A 26 -17.51 -7.66 -14.18
N ALA A 27 -16.96 -8.73 -13.61
CA ALA A 27 -17.65 -10.02 -13.51
C ALA A 27 -18.92 -9.90 -12.68
N TYR A 28 -18.85 -9.25 -11.52
CA TYR A 28 -20.00 -9.10 -10.63
C TYR A 28 -21.09 -8.17 -11.21
N THR A 29 -20.68 -7.10 -11.90
CA THR A 29 -21.62 -6.21 -12.61
C THR A 29 -22.39 -6.98 -13.67
N GLY A 30 -21.69 -7.76 -14.53
CA GLY A 30 -22.34 -8.55 -15.57
C GLY A 30 -23.28 -9.64 -15.02
N LEU A 31 -22.87 -10.33 -13.96
CA LEU A 31 -23.71 -11.33 -13.29
C LEU A 31 -24.95 -10.72 -12.63
N ALA A 32 -24.80 -9.55 -12.00
CA ALA A 32 -25.92 -8.85 -11.38
C ALA A 32 -26.91 -8.34 -12.44
N GLU A 33 -26.39 -7.75 -13.52
CA GLU A 33 -27.22 -7.27 -14.63
C GLU A 33 -28.00 -8.42 -15.29
N GLU A 34 -27.35 -9.54 -15.56
CA GLU A 34 -27.96 -10.74 -16.10
C GLU A 34 -29.07 -11.27 -15.16
N LYS A 35 -28.80 -11.34 -13.87
CA LYS A 35 -29.73 -11.90 -12.88
C LYS A 35 -30.97 -11.02 -12.66
N TYR A 36 -30.76 -9.72 -12.53
CA TYR A 36 -31.82 -8.80 -12.10
C TYR A 36 -32.46 -8.03 -13.26
N LYS A 37 -31.87 -8.08 -14.46
CA LYS A 37 -32.34 -7.39 -15.67
C LYS A 37 -32.54 -5.88 -15.44
N LEU A 38 -31.68 -5.28 -14.62
CA LEU A 38 -31.65 -3.85 -14.28
C LEU A 38 -30.24 -3.30 -14.51
N PRO A 39 -30.11 -2.01 -14.86
CA PRO A 39 -28.81 -1.36 -14.87
C PRO A 39 -28.14 -1.44 -13.51
N ILE A 40 -26.84 -1.67 -13.50
CA ILE A 40 -26.04 -1.80 -12.28
C ILE A 40 -25.16 -0.57 -12.12
N TYR A 41 -25.16 0.01 -10.91
CA TYR A 41 -24.21 1.05 -10.48
C TYR A 41 -23.17 0.41 -9.57
N PRO A 42 -21.97 0.04 -10.09
CA PRO A 42 -20.99 -0.68 -9.32
C PRO A 42 -20.13 0.29 -8.49
N VAL A 43 -19.94 -0.04 -7.22
CA VAL A 43 -19.17 0.74 -6.24
C VAL A 43 -18.17 -0.18 -5.54
N LEU A 44 -16.88 0.17 -5.62
CA LEU A 44 -15.80 -0.43 -4.85
C LEU A 44 -15.51 0.44 -3.63
N ILE A 45 -15.62 -0.12 -2.44
CA ILE A 45 -15.36 0.56 -1.17
C ILE A 45 -14.11 -0.07 -0.55
N ASN A 46 -13.05 0.71 -0.42
CA ASN A 46 -11.82 0.31 0.25
C ASN A 46 -11.81 0.86 1.68
N ILE A 47 -11.56 -0.02 2.65
CA ILE A 47 -11.64 0.29 4.09
C ILE A 47 -10.29 0.84 4.58
N LEU A 48 -9.19 0.10 4.34
CA LEU A 48 -7.84 0.49 4.77
C LEU A 48 -6.95 0.80 3.57
N LYS A 49 -6.12 1.83 3.71
CA LYS A 49 -5.14 2.23 2.69
C LYS A 49 -4.10 1.13 2.48
N THR A 50 -3.71 0.90 1.22
CA THR A 50 -2.66 -0.04 0.83
C THR A 50 -1.69 0.69 -0.11
N GLY A 51 -0.58 1.19 0.43
CA GLY A 51 0.39 1.96 -0.36
C GLY A 51 -0.18 3.25 -0.94
N ASP A 52 0.58 3.89 -1.85
CA ASP A 52 0.22 5.16 -2.47
C ASP A 52 -0.16 5.02 -3.97
N ALA A 53 -0.26 3.78 -4.46
CA ALA A 53 -0.66 3.54 -5.84
C ALA A 53 -2.11 3.98 -6.09
N GLU A 54 -2.33 4.61 -7.23
CA GLU A 54 -3.67 5.00 -7.67
C GLU A 54 -4.54 3.77 -7.90
N ILE A 55 -5.74 3.78 -7.34
CA ILE A 55 -6.70 2.69 -7.47
C ILE A 55 -7.50 2.88 -8.76
N PRO A 56 -7.46 1.90 -9.70
CA PRO A 56 -8.21 2.00 -10.95
C PRO A 56 -9.71 2.15 -10.73
N THR A 57 -10.34 3.00 -11.53
CA THR A 57 -11.80 3.25 -11.53
C THR A 57 -12.52 2.50 -12.64
N ARG A 58 -11.79 1.63 -13.38
CA ARG A 58 -12.33 0.85 -14.50
C ARG A 58 -11.52 -0.40 -14.78
N TYR A 59 -12.15 -1.36 -15.41
CA TYR A 59 -11.53 -2.48 -16.10
C TYR A 59 -11.51 -2.18 -17.60
N GLU A 60 -10.37 -2.41 -18.23
CA GLU A 60 -10.22 -2.33 -19.68
C GLU A 60 -9.45 -3.55 -20.20
N SER A 61 -9.86 -4.08 -21.33
CA SER A 61 -9.09 -5.08 -22.06
C SER A 61 -9.34 -4.95 -23.57
N ASN A 62 -8.29 -5.27 -24.34
CA ASN A 62 -8.37 -5.37 -25.80
C ASN A 62 -7.75 -6.70 -26.22
N LEU A 63 -8.51 -7.50 -26.92
CA LEU A 63 -8.06 -8.79 -27.48
C LEU A 63 -8.50 -8.88 -28.93
N ALA A 64 -7.55 -8.93 -29.86
CA ALA A 64 -7.80 -9.05 -31.30
C ALA A 64 -8.81 -8.00 -31.84
N GLY A 65 -8.73 -6.74 -31.37
CA GLY A 65 -9.62 -5.66 -31.75
C GLY A 65 -10.94 -5.61 -30.99
N LEU A 66 -11.26 -6.61 -30.20
CA LEU A 66 -12.44 -6.60 -29.33
C LEU A 66 -12.12 -5.89 -28.04
N GLN A 67 -12.83 -4.79 -27.77
CA GLN A 67 -12.66 -3.96 -26.58
C GLN A 67 -13.72 -4.25 -25.54
N VAL A 68 -13.31 -4.29 -24.30
CA VAL A 68 -14.21 -4.36 -23.16
C VAL A 68 -13.84 -3.26 -22.18
N ARG A 69 -14.86 -2.52 -21.71
CA ARG A 69 -14.72 -1.51 -20.67
C ARG A 69 -15.86 -1.65 -19.65
N GLN A 70 -15.49 -1.56 -18.37
CA GLN A 70 -16.42 -1.48 -17.26
C GLN A 70 -15.94 -0.42 -16.27
N ASP A 71 -16.64 0.70 -16.20
CA ASP A 71 -16.38 1.74 -15.20
C ASP A 71 -17.10 1.39 -13.88
N TYR A 72 -16.51 1.83 -12.75
CA TYR A 72 -17.10 1.70 -11.42
C TYR A 72 -16.67 2.86 -10.52
N ARG A 73 -17.50 3.18 -9.53
CA ARG A 73 -17.17 4.18 -8.52
C ARG A 73 -16.20 3.59 -7.50
N VAL A 74 -15.16 4.33 -7.14
CA VAL A 74 -14.27 4.00 -6.02
C VAL A 74 -14.54 4.96 -4.86
N ILE A 75 -14.67 4.41 -3.67
CA ILE A 75 -14.75 5.15 -2.40
C ILE A 75 -13.66 4.62 -1.50
N ASN A 76 -12.72 5.46 -1.15
CA ASN A 76 -11.65 5.19 -0.21
C ASN A 76 -12.03 5.81 1.13
N LEU A 77 -12.25 5.01 2.19
CA LEU A 77 -12.74 5.54 3.46
C LEU A 77 -11.78 6.54 4.09
N TRP A 78 -10.48 6.38 3.91
CA TRP A 78 -9.46 7.34 4.39
C TRP A 78 -9.47 8.71 3.68
N GLU A 79 -10.25 8.87 2.61
CA GLU A 79 -10.48 10.15 1.91
C GLU A 79 -11.81 10.80 2.30
N VAL A 80 -12.69 10.05 2.96
CA VAL A 80 -14.00 10.53 3.41
C VAL A 80 -13.82 11.33 4.70
N ASP A 81 -14.23 12.60 4.70
CA ASP A 81 -14.13 13.46 5.86
C ASP A 81 -14.99 12.95 7.02
N VAL A 82 -14.40 12.85 8.20
CA VAL A 82 -15.06 12.37 9.43
C VAL A 82 -16.31 13.14 9.79
N LYS A 83 -16.42 14.41 9.41
CA LYS A 83 -17.60 15.24 9.64
C LYS A 83 -18.87 14.65 9.03
N ILE A 84 -18.75 13.88 7.97
CA ILE A 84 -19.91 13.19 7.37
C ILE A 84 -20.54 12.21 8.37
N ALA A 85 -19.72 11.54 9.20
CA ALA A 85 -20.21 10.61 10.22
C ALA A 85 -20.75 11.32 11.46
N LEU A 86 -20.12 12.45 11.88
CA LEU A 86 -20.41 13.13 13.14
C LEU A 86 -21.50 14.20 13.02
N GLU A 87 -21.48 15.02 11.96
CA GLU A 87 -22.38 16.17 11.79
C GLU A 87 -23.71 15.80 11.08
N ARG A 88 -23.78 14.65 10.43
CA ARG A 88 -24.98 14.16 9.76
C ARG A 88 -25.47 12.89 10.42
N PRO A 89 -26.76 12.57 10.39
CA PRO A 89 -27.30 11.36 11.01
C PRO A 89 -26.94 10.09 10.21
N LEU A 90 -25.67 9.95 9.82
CA LEU A 90 -25.11 8.77 9.20
C LEU A 90 -24.45 7.90 10.28
N THR A 91 -25.20 7.56 11.30
CA THR A 91 -24.77 6.76 12.46
C THR A 91 -24.14 5.41 12.04
N SER A 92 -24.53 4.88 10.89
CA SER A 92 -23.90 3.67 10.32
C SER A 92 -22.42 3.85 9.95
N LEU A 93 -21.91 5.07 9.83
CA LEU A 93 -20.50 5.34 9.58
C LEU A 93 -19.68 5.53 10.87
N LEU A 94 -20.32 5.67 12.04
CA LEU A 94 -19.62 5.86 13.30
C LEU A 94 -18.57 4.77 13.60
N PRO A 95 -18.81 3.48 13.33
CA PRO A 95 -17.79 2.44 13.55
C PRO A 95 -16.51 2.63 12.73
N PHE A 96 -16.59 3.33 11.61
CA PHE A 96 -15.46 3.59 10.71
C PHE A 96 -14.73 4.90 11.01
N VAL A 97 -15.19 5.70 11.97
CA VAL A 97 -14.59 6.99 12.33
C VAL A 97 -13.07 6.94 12.46
N PRO A 98 -12.44 5.94 13.14
CA PRO A 98 -10.99 5.93 13.30
C PRO A 98 -10.19 5.93 11.99
N ILE A 99 -10.79 5.40 10.91
CA ILE A 99 -10.13 5.24 9.60
C ILE A 99 -10.60 6.27 8.57
N LEU A 100 -11.53 7.15 8.93
CA LEU A 100 -11.93 8.27 8.09
C LEU A 100 -10.90 9.40 8.18
N LYS A 101 -10.85 10.25 7.15
CA LYS A 101 -9.97 11.42 7.13
C LYS A 101 -10.27 12.36 8.28
N GLY A 102 -9.30 12.56 9.17
CA GLY A 102 -9.40 13.37 10.38
C GLY A 102 -10.10 12.66 11.54
N GLY A 103 -10.28 11.34 11.48
CA GLY A 103 -10.91 10.53 12.52
C GLY A 103 -9.95 9.80 13.45
N GLU A 104 -8.63 9.95 13.21
CA GLU A 104 -7.55 9.30 13.97
C GLU A 104 -7.32 9.90 15.37
N ASP A 105 -7.95 11.04 15.69
CA ASP A 105 -7.80 11.70 16.99
C ASP A 105 -8.60 10.98 18.08
N GLU A 106 -7.98 10.83 19.26
CA GLU A 106 -8.60 10.17 20.42
C GLU A 106 -9.94 10.82 20.81
N SER A 107 -10.01 12.14 20.80
CA SER A 107 -11.21 12.89 21.20
C SER A 107 -12.38 12.62 20.27
N ILE A 108 -12.10 12.47 18.98
CA ILE A 108 -13.06 12.15 17.92
C ILE A 108 -13.57 10.71 18.06
N ILE A 109 -12.67 9.78 18.36
CA ILE A 109 -13.02 8.37 18.59
C ILE A 109 -13.88 8.24 19.85
N ARG A 110 -13.59 8.99 20.93
CA ARG A 110 -14.42 9.03 22.14
C ARG A 110 -15.80 9.63 21.87
N GLU A 111 -15.91 10.62 21.00
CA GLU A 111 -17.19 11.17 20.56
C GLU A 111 -18.01 10.16 19.77
N ALA A 112 -17.41 9.48 18.78
CA ALA A 112 -18.05 8.43 18.01
C ALA A 112 -18.57 7.29 18.91
N LEU A 113 -17.77 6.86 19.90
CA LEU A 113 -18.16 5.85 20.87
C LEU A 113 -19.40 6.31 21.66
N ARG A 114 -19.40 7.54 22.15
CA ARG A 114 -20.54 8.09 22.90
C ARG A 114 -21.81 8.12 22.07
N LEU A 115 -21.70 8.48 20.78
CA LEU A 115 -22.84 8.48 19.86
C LEU A 115 -23.36 7.06 19.58
N LEU A 116 -22.48 6.06 19.45
CA LEU A 116 -22.88 4.67 19.32
C LEU A 116 -23.59 4.14 20.58
N GLN A 117 -23.07 4.48 21.76
CA GLN A 117 -23.65 4.06 23.03
C GLN A 117 -25.02 4.70 23.32
N ALA A 118 -25.28 5.86 22.74
CA ALA A 118 -26.56 6.54 22.87
C ALA A 118 -27.68 5.90 22.03
N ASP A 119 -27.34 5.03 21.08
CA ASP A 119 -28.29 4.37 20.19
C ASP A 119 -28.33 2.85 20.49
N GLU A 120 -29.44 2.35 21.06
CA GLU A 120 -29.60 0.96 21.43
C GLU A 120 -29.46 -0.02 20.25
N GLN A 121 -29.73 0.41 19.02
CA GLN A 121 -29.60 -0.42 17.82
C GLN A 121 -28.16 -0.51 17.31
N LEU A 122 -27.32 0.44 17.67
CA LEU A 122 -25.95 0.58 17.17
C LEU A 122 -24.87 0.22 18.20
N ASN A 123 -25.22 0.04 19.48
CA ASN A 123 -24.26 -0.25 20.55
C ASN A 123 -23.38 -1.47 20.26
N GLN A 124 -23.94 -2.50 19.62
CA GLN A 124 -23.19 -3.70 19.18
C GLN A 124 -22.04 -3.36 18.19
N LEU A 125 -22.06 -2.19 17.55
CA LEU A 125 -21.03 -1.75 16.62
C LEU A 125 -19.82 -1.12 17.33
N GLU A 126 -19.86 -0.97 18.65
CA GLU A 126 -18.69 -0.54 19.45
C GLU A 126 -17.47 -1.45 19.21
N THR A 127 -17.71 -2.76 19.06
CA THR A 127 -16.63 -3.74 18.75
C THR A 127 -15.97 -3.43 17.41
N VAL A 128 -16.74 -2.98 16.42
CA VAL A 128 -16.22 -2.59 15.11
C VAL A 128 -15.43 -1.29 15.20
N LEU A 129 -15.93 -0.31 15.98
CA LEU A 129 -15.19 0.92 16.26
C LEU A 129 -13.86 0.63 16.95
N ALA A 130 -13.87 -0.21 17.99
CA ALA A 130 -12.67 -0.64 18.71
C ALA A 130 -11.66 -1.30 17.77
N PHE A 131 -12.13 -2.19 16.91
CA PHE A 131 -11.29 -2.86 15.92
C PHE A 131 -10.59 -1.83 15.01
N PHE A 132 -11.32 -0.87 14.43
CA PHE A 132 -10.71 0.13 13.57
C PHE A 132 -9.82 1.11 14.34
N ALA A 133 -10.11 1.39 15.60
CA ALA A 133 -9.25 2.20 16.46
C ALA A 133 -7.86 1.58 16.66
N THR A 134 -7.74 0.25 16.65
CA THR A 134 -6.42 -0.43 16.78
C THR A 134 -5.47 -0.18 15.61
N PHE A 135 -5.94 0.35 14.48
CA PHE A 135 -5.09 0.70 13.34
C PHE A 135 -4.46 2.09 13.45
N VAL A 136 -4.99 2.93 14.34
CA VAL A 136 -4.58 4.34 14.47
C VAL A 136 -4.12 4.72 15.87
N LEU A 137 -4.53 3.95 16.89
CA LEU A 137 -4.16 4.15 18.29
C LEU A 137 -3.46 2.90 18.86
N ASP A 138 -2.66 3.10 19.90
CA ASP A 138 -2.08 2.00 20.65
C ASP A 138 -3.16 1.17 21.37
N SER A 139 -2.95 -0.14 21.43
CA SER A 139 -3.91 -1.08 22.03
C SER A 139 -4.27 -0.75 23.47
N SER A 140 -3.33 -0.21 24.27
CA SER A 140 -3.57 0.24 25.64
C SER A 140 -4.54 1.40 25.72
N LEU A 141 -4.40 2.38 24.79
CA LEU A 141 -5.29 3.52 24.70
C LEU A 141 -6.69 3.10 24.24
N VAL A 142 -6.78 2.19 23.27
CA VAL A 142 -8.07 1.63 22.83
C VAL A 142 -8.78 0.93 23.99
N GLN A 143 -8.08 0.13 24.81
CA GLN A 143 -8.65 -0.50 26.01
C GLN A 143 -9.19 0.53 27.01
N GLU A 144 -8.44 1.61 27.24
CA GLU A 144 -8.87 2.71 28.13
C GLU A 144 -10.14 3.40 27.60
N ILE A 145 -10.16 3.72 26.30
CA ILE A 145 -11.32 4.40 25.66
C ILE A 145 -12.56 3.53 25.75
N MET A 146 -12.45 2.24 25.41
CA MET A 146 -13.58 1.32 25.34
C MET A 146 -14.03 0.83 26.72
N ARG A 147 -13.20 0.93 27.74
CA ARG A 147 -13.45 0.43 29.11
C ARG A 147 -13.79 -1.05 29.18
N TRP A 148 -13.27 -1.87 28.25
CA TRP A 148 -13.46 -3.32 28.25
C TRP A 148 -12.15 -4.07 27.97
N ASP A 149 -12.21 -5.35 28.33
CA ASP A 149 -11.11 -6.26 28.03
C ASP A 149 -11.10 -6.59 26.53
N MET A 150 -10.00 -6.27 25.87
CA MET A 150 -9.76 -6.58 24.46
C MET A 150 -9.67 -8.08 24.17
N THR A 151 -9.77 -8.94 25.18
CA THR A 151 -9.72 -10.40 25.03
C THR A 151 -10.80 -10.89 24.07
N VAL A 152 -12.01 -10.38 24.21
CA VAL A 152 -13.16 -10.71 23.34
C VAL A 152 -12.88 -10.41 21.88
N LEU A 153 -12.19 -9.28 21.61
CA LEU A 153 -11.82 -8.89 20.23
C LEU A 153 -10.70 -9.81 19.71
N ARG A 154 -9.70 -10.11 20.55
CA ARG A 154 -8.56 -10.96 20.19
C ARG A 154 -8.96 -12.42 19.96
N GLU A 155 -9.98 -12.92 20.63
CA GLU A 155 -10.52 -14.27 20.47
C GLU A 155 -11.45 -14.38 19.23
N SER A 156 -11.86 -13.28 18.65
CA SER A 156 -12.68 -13.30 17.43
C SER A 156 -11.90 -13.92 16.26
N PRO A 157 -12.42 -15.00 15.63
CA PRO A 157 -11.77 -15.63 14.47
C PRO A 157 -11.51 -14.63 13.32
N TRP A 158 -12.43 -13.71 13.14
CA TRP A 158 -12.34 -12.64 12.14
C TRP A 158 -11.18 -11.66 12.43
N TYR A 159 -11.00 -11.24 13.70
CA TYR A 159 -9.87 -10.40 14.10
C TYR A 159 -8.53 -11.11 13.87
N GLN A 160 -8.44 -12.39 14.26
CA GLN A 160 -7.24 -13.20 14.06
C GLN A 160 -6.91 -13.38 12.58
N GLU A 161 -7.92 -13.61 11.73
CA GLU A 161 -7.72 -13.73 10.29
C GLU A 161 -7.15 -12.45 9.68
N ILE A 162 -7.67 -11.28 10.05
CA ILE A 162 -7.19 -9.98 9.58
C ILE A 162 -5.75 -9.71 10.08
N LEU A 163 -5.47 -10.03 11.33
CA LEU A 163 -4.13 -9.90 11.90
C LEU A 163 -3.13 -10.78 11.15
N GLN A 164 -3.51 -12.04 10.90
CA GLN A 164 -2.69 -13.00 10.16
C GLN A 164 -2.44 -12.55 8.72
N GLN A 165 -3.46 -12.05 8.02
CA GLN A 165 -3.32 -11.48 6.68
C GLN A 165 -2.38 -10.27 6.67
N GLY A 166 -2.51 -9.39 7.66
CA GLY A 166 -1.63 -8.22 7.81
C GLY A 166 -0.17 -8.63 8.05
N MET A 167 0.07 -9.60 8.94
CA MET A 167 1.41 -10.14 9.20
C MET A 167 2.02 -10.81 7.96
N GLN A 168 1.24 -11.61 7.24
CA GLN A 168 1.70 -12.28 6.02
C GLN A 168 2.08 -11.27 4.93
N GLN A 169 1.26 -10.23 4.73
CA GLN A 169 1.56 -9.16 3.78
C GLN A 169 2.81 -8.37 4.17
N GLY A 170 2.94 -8.02 5.46
CA GLY A 170 4.12 -7.33 5.97
C GLY A 170 5.40 -8.15 5.81
N MET A 171 5.34 -9.45 6.09
CA MET A 171 6.46 -10.37 5.90
C MET A 171 6.84 -10.51 4.43
N GLN A 172 5.87 -10.62 3.53
CA GLN A 172 6.11 -10.72 2.10
C GLN A 172 6.73 -9.43 1.52
N GLN A 173 6.23 -8.27 1.93
CA GLN A 173 6.81 -6.97 1.54
C GLN A 173 8.22 -6.79 2.08
N GLY A 174 8.44 -7.14 3.36
CA GLY A 174 9.76 -7.08 3.99
C GLY A 174 10.77 -8.01 3.30
N MET A 175 10.35 -9.23 2.95
CA MET A 175 11.19 -10.18 2.23
C MET A 175 11.54 -9.68 0.83
N GLN A 176 10.56 -9.11 0.11
CA GLN A 176 10.79 -8.56 -1.23
C GLN A 176 11.74 -7.36 -1.22
N GLN A 177 11.55 -6.44 -0.26
CA GLN A 177 12.47 -5.30 -0.07
C GLN A 177 13.87 -5.75 0.34
N GLY A 178 13.96 -6.73 1.26
CA GLY A 178 15.23 -7.32 1.67
C GLY A 178 15.97 -8.00 0.52
N MET A 179 15.27 -8.74 -0.34
CA MET A 179 15.86 -9.34 -1.54
C MET A 179 16.39 -8.27 -2.51
N GLN A 180 15.61 -7.23 -2.81
CA GLN A 180 16.04 -6.15 -3.71
C GLN A 180 17.27 -5.41 -3.17
N GLN A 181 17.27 -5.09 -1.88
CA GLN A 181 18.42 -4.45 -1.23
C GLN A 181 19.65 -5.37 -1.22
N GLY A 182 19.46 -6.65 -0.93
CA GLY A 182 20.53 -7.64 -0.94
C GLY A 182 21.13 -7.84 -2.33
N GLU A 183 20.31 -7.88 -3.38
CA GLU A 183 20.74 -7.99 -4.76
C GLU A 183 21.55 -6.75 -5.20
N GLN A 184 21.07 -5.54 -4.89
CA GLN A 184 21.79 -4.30 -5.19
C GLN A 184 23.14 -4.21 -4.46
N GLN A 185 23.16 -4.60 -3.18
CA GLN A 185 24.41 -4.62 -2.40
C GLN A 185 25.39 -5.68 -2.92
N GLY A 186 24.87 -6.86 -3.30
CA GLY A 186 25.65 -7.92 -3.91
C GLY A 186 26.26 -7.47 -5.24
N GLU A 187 25.45 -6.92 -6.15
CA GLU A 187 25.93 -6.41 -7.44
C GLU A 187 27.00 -5.31 -7.27
N ARG A 188 26.78 -4.41 -6.33
CA ARG A 188 27.77 -3.36 -6.01
C ARG A 188 29.09 -3.93 -5.50
N LYS A 189 29.04 -4.90 -4.58
CA LYS A 189 30.24 -5.57 -4.04
C LYS A 189 31.01 -6.30 -5.13
N ASP A 190 30.32 -7.07 -5.96
CA ASP A 190 30.95 -7.78 -7.07
C ASP A 190 31.57 -6.82 -8.07
N ARG A 191 30.93 -5.69 -8.33
CA ARG A 191 31.46 -4.65 -9.20
C ARG A 191 32.73 -4.02 -8.64
N LEU A 192 32.75 -3.68 -7.37
CA LEU A 192 33.95 -3.13 -6.71
C LEU A 192 35.11 -4.12 -6.72
N SER A 193 34.86 -5.41 -6.45
CA SER A 193 35.89 -6.46 -6.53
C SER A 193 36.44 -6.61 -7.96
N SER A 194 35.57 -6.52 -8.97
CA SER A 194 36.00 -6.56 -10.38
C SER A 194 36.84 -5.33 -10.76
N ILE A 195 36.49 -4.15 -10.26
CA ILE A 195 37.26 -2.91 -10.48
C ILE A 195 38.64 -3.02 -9.84
N GLU A 196 38.70 -3.52 -8.59
CA GLU A 196 39.95 -3.72 -7.85
C GLU A 196 40.90 -4.63 -8.63
N LEU A 197 40.40 -5.79 -9.11
CA LEU A 197 41.15 -6.73 -9.93
C LEU A 197 41.63 -6.08 -11.24
N CYS A 198 40.79 -5.31 -11.93
CA CYS A 198 41.18 -4.62 -13.17
C CYS A 198 42.28 -3.58 -12.92
N LEU A 199 42.20 -2.82 -11.81
CA LEU A 199 43.21 -1.85 -11.41
C LEU A 199 44.55 -2.51 -11.07
N GLU A 200 44.49 -3.62 -10.31
CA GLU A 200 45.68 -4.37 -9.93
C GLU A 200 46.40 -4.95 -11.16
N VAL A 201 45.67 -5.60 -12.06
CA VAL A 201 46.23 -6.23 -13.25
C VAL A 201 46.82 -5.21 -14.22
N LYS A 202 46.17 -4.05 -14.39
CA LYS A 202 46.58 -3.08 -15.40
C LYS A 202 47.62 -2.05 -14.90
N PHE A 203 47.47 -1.59 -13.64
CA PHE A 203 48.26 -0.48 -13.10
C PHE A 203 48.98 -0.85 -11.80
N GLY A 204 48.87 -2.09 -11.33
CA GLY A 204 49.52 -2.57 -10.10
C GLY A 204 49.07 -1.78 -8.86
N ASN A 205 50.01 -1.65 -7.90
CA ASN A 205 49.74 -0.96 -6.63
C ASN A 205 49.38 0.51 -6.80
N GLU A 206 49.83 1.17 -7.84
CA GLU A 206 49.48 2.56 -8.12
C GLU A 206 48.00 2.72 -8.49
N GLY A 207 47.46 1.79 -9.25
CA GLY A 207 46.02 1.72 -9.56
C GLY A 207 45.16 1.51 -8.33
N LEU A 208 45.58 0.66 -7.40
CA LEU A 208 44.84 0.35 -6.18
C LEU A 208 44.66 1.55 -5.25
N LYS A 209 45.48 2.59 -5.37
CA LYS A 209 45.32 3.84 -4.60
C LYS A 209 44.01 4.58 -4.87
N PHE A 210 43.33 4.28 -5.98
CA PHE A 210 42.02 4.87 -6.29
C PHE A 210 40.85 4.15 -5.62
N MET A 211 41.04 2.92 -5.12
CA MET A 211 39.95 2.12 -4.52
C MET A 211 39.21 2.82 -3.37
N PRO A 212 39.89 3.54 -2.44
CA PRO A 212 39.17 4.25 -1.37
C PRO A 212 38.12 5.24 -1.93
N LYS A 213 38.46 6.02 -2.97
CA LYS A 213 37.55 6.97 -3.59
C LYS A 213 36.43 6.26 -4.38
N ILE A 214 36.77 5.20 -5.14
CA ILE A 214 35.80 4.42 -5.92
C ILE A 214 34.82 3.68 -5.01
N SER A 215 35.26 3.23 -3.84
CA SER A 215 34.40 2.51 -2.88
C SER A 215 33.35 3.41 -2.21
N GLU A 216 33.47 4.73 -2.27
CA GLU A 216 32.45 5.68 -1.79
C GLU A 216 31.29 5.84 -2.77
N ILE A 217 31.48 5.47 -4.05
CA ILE A 217 30.45 5.59 -5.10
C ILE A 217 29.36 4.55 -4.89
N SER A 218 28.13 5.00 -4.72
CA SER A 218 26.95 4.14 -4.53
C SER A 218 26.24 3.80 -5.85
N ASP A 219 26.40 4.65 -6.88
CA ASP A 219 25.72 4.46 -8.17
C ASP A 219 26.40 3.38 -9.01
N LEU A 220 25.63 2.35 -9.37
CA LEU A 220 26.10 1.20 -10.15
C LEU A 220 26.49 1.56 -11.59
N GLU A 221 25.82 2.53 -12.21
CA GLU A 221 26.14 2.94 -13.59
C GLU A 221 27.48 3.71 -13.63
N THR A 222 27.72 4.52 -12.62
CA THR A 222 29.03 5.18 -12.43
C THR A 222 30.15 4.16 -12.25
N LEU A 223 29.95 3.13 -11.40
CA LEU A 223 30.93 2.04 -11.24
C LEU A 223 31.17 1.27 -12.54
N LYS A 224 30.14 1.00 -13.35
CA LYS A 224 30.28 0.38 -14.68
C LYS A 224 31.10 1.25 -15.63
N THR A 225 30.87 2.55 -15.59
CA THR A 225 31.60 3.51 -16.43
C THR A 225 33.08 3.55 -16.05
N ILE A 226 33.39 3.60 -14.75
CA ILE A 226 34.77 3.53 -14.25
C ILE A 226 35.43 2.23 -14.67
N GLN A 227 34.76 1.09 -14.51
CA GLN A 227 35.29 -0.22 -14.94
C GLN A 227 35.63 -0.25 -16.44
N ARG A 228 34.75 0.28 -17.30
CA ARG A 228 35.03 0.39 -18.73
C ARG A 228 36.21 1.30 -19.02
N SER A 229 36.30 2.43 -18.33
CA SER A 229 37.42 3.36 -18.49
C SER A 229 38.75 2.73 -18.12
N ILE A 230 38.81 1.95 -17.02
CA ILE A 230 40.03 1.21 -16.64
C ILE A 230 40.50 0.29 -17.79
N LEU A 231 39.58 -0.35 -18.52
CA LEU A 231 39.92 -1.23 -19.62
C LEU A 231 40.43 -0.47 -20.87
N THR A 232 39.97 0.76 -21.10
CA THR A 232 40.21 1.52 -22.34
C THR A 232 41.37 2.51 -22.24
N VAL A 233 41.66 3.12 -21.08
CA VAL A 233 42.73 4.09 -20.93
C VAL A 233 44.08 3.39 -20.77
N ASP A 234 45.14 3.91 -21.40
CA ASP A 234 46.46 3.30 -21.34
C ASP A 234 47.35 3.92 -20.20
N ARG A 235 46.97 5.08 -19.69
CA ARG A 235 47.75 5.82 -18.68
C ARG A 235 46.95 6.08 -17.41
N LEU A 236 47.64 6.04 -16.29
CA LEU A 236 47.04 6.28 -14.96
C LEU A 236 46.48 7.69 -14.81
N GLU A 237 47.16 8.69 -15.44
CA GLU A 237 46.75 10.10 -15.43
C GLU A 237 45.38 10.30 -16.11
N GLU A 238 45.10 9.56 -17.18
CA GLU A 238 43.81 9.59 -17.89
C GLU A 238 42.70 8.99 -17.02
N LEU A 239 42.96 7.90 -16.31
CA LEU A 239 42.06 7.31 -15.37
C LEU A 239 41.74 8.25 -14.20
N LYS A 240 42.75 8.95 -13.69
CA LYS A 240 42.57 9.95 -12.63
C LYS A 240 41.55 11.02 -13.02
N LEU A 241 41.65 11.56 -14.23
CA LEU A 241 40.72 12.58 -14.74
C LEU A 241 39.26 12.03 -14.80
N VAL A 242 39.08 10.76 -15.11
CA VAL A 242 37.76 10.14 -15.10
C VAL A 242 37.20 10.02 -13.68
N ILE A 243 38.02 9.59 -12.72
CA ILE A 243 37.60 9.39 -11.31
C ILE A 243 37.41 10.74 -10.59
N ASP A 244 38.18 11.77 -10.94
CA ASP A 244 38.05 13.09 -10.31
C ASP A 244 36.86 13.91 -10.79
N ASN A 245 36.20 13.49 -11.90
CA ASN A 245 34.99 14.12 -12.42
C ASN A 245 33.70 13.57 -11.78
N TRP A 246 33.81 12.59 -10.88
CA TRP A 246 32.72 11.99 -10.11
C TRP A 246 32.88 12.26 -8.61
#